data_09ea07a871db06c68f099ab6b7a1f3e0
#
_entry.id   09ea07a871db06c68f099ab6b7a1f3e0
#
_cell.length_a   1.000
_cell.length_b   1.000
_cell.length_c   1.000
_cell.angle_alpha   90.00
_cell.angle_beta   90.00
_cell.angle_gamma   90.00
#
_symmetry.space_group_name_H-M   'P 1'
#
loop_
_entity.id
_entity.type
_entity.pdbx_description
1 polymer ?
#
loop_
_entity_poly.entity_id
_entity_poly.type
_entity_poly.pdbx_seq_one_letter_code
_entity_poly.pdbx_strand_id
1 'polypeptide(L)'
;PNGTAIIVDALTDNKNRTASNVRNAFTKGSGIVGTPGCVSFMFDEKGQIIIDKEECDMDSDDLMMTVLDAGAEDFNEEEDSYEVLTSPEDFSDVRLKMEEAGIPMVSAEVTMIPQTYVDLTKEEDIKNIQKTLDLLDEDDDVQDVYHNWNE
;
A
#
# COMPACT_ATOMS: atom_id res chain seq x y z
N PRO A 1 6.68 16.39 -0.07
CA PRO A 1 6.82 17.33 1.06
C PRO A 1 7.20 16.60 2.36
N ASN A 2 8.09 17.20 3.11
CA ASN A 2 8.53 16.72 4.43
C ASN A 2 9.01 15.26 4.45
N GLY A 3 9.73 14.85 3.42
CA GLY A 3 10.31 13.52 3.35
C GLY A 3 9.32 12.42 2.94
N THR A 4 8.12 12.79 2.50
CA THR A 4 7.15 11.83 1.97
C THR A 4 7.71 11.22 0.69
N ALA A 5 7.74 9.88 0.64
CA ALA A 5 8.20 9.13 -0.51
C ALA A 5 7.01 8.53 -1.27
N ILE A 6 7.09 8.55 -2.59
CA ILE A 6 6.05 8.00 -3.46
C ILE A 6 6.72 7.10 -4.50
N ILE A 7 6.22 5.88 -4.63
CA ILE A 7 6.63 4.95 -5.68
C ILE A 7 5.47 4.81 -6.66
N VAL A 8 5.76 4.96 -7.95
CA VAL A 8 4.76 4.86 -9.01
C VAL A 8 5.11 3.70 -9.93
N ASP A 9 4.16 2.75 -10.05
CA ASP A 9 4.25 1.67 -11.02
C ASP A 9 3.39 2.01 -12.23
N ALA A 10 3.97 1.95 -13.41
CA ALA A 10 3.27 2.27 -14.65
C ALA A 10 3.47 1.17 -15.69
N LEU A 11 2.42 0.92 -16.47
CA LEU A 11 2.48 0.06 -17.65
C LEU A 11 2.17 0.93 -18.85
N THR A 12 3.12 1.03 -19.78
CA THR A 12 2.98 1.95 -20.89
C THR A 12 3.68 1.42 -22.15
N ASP A 13 3.12 1.77 -23.31
CA ASP A 13 3.74 1.56 -24.60
C ASP A 13 4.61 2.76 -25.03
N ASN A 14 4.62 3.83 -24.23
CA ASN A 14 5.40 5.04 -24.48
C ASN A 14 6.01 5.56 -23.18
N LYS A 15 7.23 5.11 -22.88
CA LYS A 15 7.95 5.46 -21.65
C LYS A 15 8.21 6.96 -21.53
N ASN A 16 8.48 7.64 -22.64
CA ASN A 16 8.75 9.08 -22.64
C ASN A 16 7.51 9.88 -22.23
N ARG A 17 6.34 9.51 -22.76
CA ARG A 17 5.07 10.14 -22.42
C ARG A 17 4.76 9.95 -20.95
N THR A 18 4.84 8.71 -20.45
CA THR A 18 4.55 8.39 -19.04
C THR A 18 5.52 9.11 -18.11
N ALA A 19 6.81 9.11 -18.41
CA ALA A 19 7.81 9.80 -17.59
C ALA A 19 7.53 11.30 -17.52
N SER A 20 7.14 11.92 -18.64
CA SER A 20 6.78 13.33 -18.67
C SER A 20 5.53 13.62 -17.83
N ASN A 21 4.51 12.78 -17.94
CA ASN A 21 3.27 12.94 -17.19
C ASN A 21 3.49 12.79 -15.69
N VAL A 22 4.26 11.78 -15.29
CA VAL A 22 4.59 11.55 -13.87
C VAL A 22 5.41 12.71 -13.31
N ARG A 23 6.42 13.16 -14.05
CA ARG A 23 7.24 14.32 -13.65
C ARG A 23 6.39 15.58 -13.48
N ASN A 24 5.47 15.80 -14.40
CA ASN A 24 4.55 16.94 -14.34
C ASN A 24 3.66 16.86 -13.11
N ALA A 25 3.14 15.68 -12.77
CA ALA A 25 2.32 15.50 -11.58
C ALA A 25 3.10 15.84 -10.31
N PHE A 26 4.34 15.39 -10.18
CA PHE A 26 5.17 15.73 -9.03
C PHE A 26 5.50 17.23 -8.99
N THR A 27 5.82 17.83 -10.12
CA THR A 27 6.13 19.26 -10.20
C THR A 27 4.95 20.10 -9.75
N LYS A 28 3.75 19.77 -10.18
CA LYS A 28 2.52 20.49 -9.78
C LYS A 28 2.23 20.34 -8.29
N GLY A 29 2.63 19.24 -7.69
CA GLY A 29 2.50 19.01 -6.25
C GLY A 29 3.72 19.46 -5.46
N SER A 30 4.64 20.20 -6.06
CA SER A 30 5.88 20.69 -5.45
C SER A 30 6.85 19.57 -5.04
N GLY A 31 6.76 18.43 -5.71
CA GLY A 31 7.67 17.32 -5.50
C GLY A 31 8.79 17.25 -6.52
N ILE A 32 9.67 16.30 -6.33
CA ILE A 32 10.83 16.06 -7.21
C ILE A 32 10.86 14.59 -7.59
N VAL A 33 11.06 14.32 -8.88
CA VAL A 33 11.26 12.95 -9.36
C VAL A 33 12.72 12.57 -9.18
N GLY A 34 12.96 11.53 -8.39
CA GLY A 34 14.32 11.03 -8.19
C GLY A 34 14.71 9.97 -9.20
N THR A 35 15.89 9.39 -9.00
CA THR A 35 16.38 8.27 -9.79
C THR A 35 15.49 7.05 -9.56
N PRO A 36 15.20 6.21 -10.58
CA PRO A 36 14.43 4.98 -10.37
C PRO A 36 15.00 4.14 -9.22
N GLY A 37 14.12 3.73 -8.30
CA GLY A 37 14.50 2.96 -7.13
C GLY A 37 15.08 3.76 -5.97
N CYS A 38 15.18 5.08 -6.07
CA CYS A 38 15.83 5.91 -5.04
C CYS A 38 15.18 5.84 -3.65
N VAL A 39 13.88 5.53 -3.56
CA VAL A 39 13.14 5.40 -2.30
C VAL A 39 12.64 3.98 -2.05
N SER A 40 12.95 3.02 -2.91
CA SER A 40 12.45 1.66 -2.77
C SER A 40 12.89 0.99 -1.46
N PHE A 41 14.04 1.38 -0.90
CA PHE A 41 14.51 0.87 0.38
C PHE A 41 13.62 1.26 1.57
N MET A 42 12.74 2.26 1.40
CA MET A 42 11.81 2.71 2.44
C MET A 42 10.55 1.87 2.50
N PHE A 43 10.38 0.93 1.56
CA PHE A 43 9.22 0.06 1.48
C PHE A 43 9.65 -1.40 1.49
N ASP A 44 8.81 -2.25 2.09
CA ASP A 44 8.99 -3.69 2.03
C ASP A 44 7.88 -4.31 1.20
N GLU A 45 8.22 -5.29 0.38
CA GLU A 45 7.22 -6.07 -0.33
C GLU A 45 6.61 -7.08 0.65
N LYS A 46 5.30 -7.01 0.85
CA LYS A 46 4.55 -7.85 1.79
C LYS A 46 3.26 -8.33 1.17
N GLY A 47 2.82 -9.51 1.59
CA GLY A 47 1.44 -9.92 1.36
C GLY A 47 0.53 -9.19 2.34
N GLN A 48 -0.52 -8.56 1.84
CA GLN A 48 -1.49 -7.85 2.67
C GLN A 48 -2.88 -8.43 2.45
N ILE A 49 -3.53 -8.83 3.53
CA ILE A 49 -4.89 -9.36 3.50
C ILE A 49 -5.74 -8.50 4.42
N ILE A 50 -6.83 -7.98 3.89
CA ILE A 50 -7.78 -7.14 4.64
C ILE A 50 -9.05 -7.94 4.89
N ILE A 51 -9.50 -7.94 6.14
CA ILE A 51 -10.71 -8.64 6.59
C ILE A 51 -11.66 -7.60 7.17
N ASP A 52 -12.92 -7.59 6.72
CA ASP A 52 -13.94 -6.71 7.26
C ASP A 52 -14.47 -7.29 8.57
N LYS A 53 -14.46 -6.49 9.64
CA LYS A 53 -14.97 -6.90 10.96
C LYS A 53 -16.44 -7.30 10.90
N GLU A 54 -17.24 -6.63 10.09
CA GLU A 54 -18.66 -6.92 9.96
C GLU A 54 -18.94 -8.28 9.33
N GLU A 55 -18.05 -8.71 8.43
CA GLU A 55 -18.20 -10.00 7.75
C GLU A 55 -17.53 -11.15 8.48
N CYS A 56 -16.69 -10.87 9.47
CA CYS A 56 -15.94 -11.87 10.22
C CYS A 56 -16.62 -12.18 11.54
N ASP A 57 -17.03 -13.43 11.72
CA ASP A 57 -17.70 -13.89 12.95
C ASP A 57 -16.72 -14.30 14.04
N MET A 58 -15.43 -14.36 13.76
CA MET A 58 -14.42 -14.75 14.72
C MET A 58 -14.02 -13.60 15.64
N ASP A 59 -13.74 -13.92 16.92
CA ASP A 59 -13.11 -12.98 17.85
C ASP A 59 -11.76 -12.55 17.31
N SER A 60 -11.31 -11.34 17.63
CA SER A 60 -10.00 -10.84 17.24
C SER A 60 -8.86 -11.75 17.74
N ASP A 61 -8.96 -12.25 18.96
CA ASP A 61 -7.95 -13.14 19.53
C ASP A 61 -7.88 -14.48 18.77
N ASP A 62 -9.02 -15.08 18.48
CA ASP A 62 -9.11 -16.34 17.72
C ASP A 62 -8.61 -16.14 16.30
N LEU A 63 -8.97 -15.02 15.67
CA LEU A 63 -8.53 -14.69 14.33
C LEU A 63 -7.01 -14.50 14.29
N MET A 64 -6.46 -13.76 15.26
CA MET A 64 -5.02 -13.55 15.37
C MET A 64 -4.27 -14.88 15.49
N MET A 65 -4.73 -15.77 16.35
CA MET A 65 -4.10 -17.09 16.51
C MET A 65 -4.17 -17.90 15.21
N THR A 66 -5.30 -17.87 14.55
CA THR A 66 -5.49 -18.62 13.29
C THR A 66 -4.56 -18.10 12.19
N VAL A 67 -4.46 -16.80 12.00
CA VAL A 67 -3.61 -16.23 10.95
C VAL A 67 -2.12 -16.41 11.25
N LEU A 68 -1.71 -16.29 12.51
CA LEU A 68 -0.32 -16.51 12.89
C LEU A 68 0.07 -17.99 12.73
N ASP A 69 -0.81 -18.91 13.07
CA ASP A 69 -0.62 -20.35 12.84
C ASP A 69 -0.54 -20.66 11.34
N ALA A 70 -1.22 -19.90 10.51
CA ALA A 70 -1.18 -20.06 9.06
C ALA A 70 0.16 -19.60 8.46
N GLY A 71 0.96 -18.84 9.20
CA GLY A 71 2.25 -18.36 8.75
C GLY A 71 2.37 -16.86 8.54
N ALA A 72 1.37 -16.09 8.99
CA ALA A 72 1.42 -14.63 8.90
C ALA A 72 2.54 -14.06 9.77
N GLU A 73 3.17 -12.97 9.31
CA GLU A 73 4.21 -12.29 10.07
C GLU A 73 3.64 -11.33 11.12
N ASP A 74 2.51 -10.69 10.79
CA ASP A 74 1.91 -9.67 11.65
C ASP A 74 0.41 -9.64 11.49
N PHE A 75 -0.27 -9.13 12.52
CA PHE A 75 -1.72 -8.98 12.54
C PHE A 75 -2.05 -7.67 13.24
N ASN A 76 -2.77 -6.79 12.55
CA ASN A 76 -3.17 -5.50 13.08
C ASN A 76 -4.69 -5.38 13.12
N GLU A 77 -5.23 -4.95 14.25
CA GLU A 77 -6.65 -4.67 14.39
C GLU A 77 -6.88 -3.18 14.12
N GLU A 78 -7.67 -2.90 13.10
CA GLU A 78 -8.09 -1.55 12.75
C GLU A 78 -9.50 -1.31 13.26
N GLU A 79 -10.01 -0.09 13.10
CA GLU A 79 -11.35 0.28 13.60
C GLU A 79 -12.46 -0.59 12.99
N ASP A 80 -12.45 -0.74 11.66
CA ASP A 80 -13.48 -1.47 10.91
C ASP A 80 -12.98 -2.75 10.25
N SER A 81 -11.70 -3.06 10.39
CA SER A 81 -11.09 -4.17 9.68
C SER A 81 -9.91 -4.76 10.42
N TYR A 82 -9.40 -5.87 9.89
CA TYR A 82 -8.14 -6.48 10.33
C TYR A 82 -7.17 -6.48 9.16
N GLU A 83 -5.91 -6.20 9.43
CA GLU A 83 -4.83 -6.29 8.45
C GLU A 83 -3.91 -7.44 8.81
N VAL A 84 -3.69 -8.35 7.86
CA VAL A 84 -2.76 -9.47 8.02
C VAL A 84 -1.59 -9.24 7.06
N LEU A 85 -0.39 -9.27 7.59
CA LEU A 85 0.84 -9.11 6.80
C LEU A 85 1.62 -10.41 6.76
N THR A 86 2.09 -10.78 5.58
CA THR A 86 2.89 -11.98 5.35
C THR A 86 4.12 -11.63 4.53
N SER A 87 5.11 -12.55 4.49
CA SER A 87 6.15 -12.43 3.48
C SER A 87 5.55 -12.69 2.10
N PRO A 88 6.11 -12.11 1.03
CA PRO A 88 5.61 -12.38 -0.33
C PRO A 88 5.64 -13.87 -0.69
N GLU A 89 6.62 -14.59 -0.15
CA GLU A 89 6.79 -16.02 -0.42
C GLU A 89 5.70 -16.87 0.23
N ASP A 90 5.27 -16.50 1.43
CA ASP A 90 4.27 -17.25 2.20
C ASP A 90 2.83 -16.80 1.94
N PHE A 91 2.65 -15.73 1.19
CA PHE A 91 1.34 -15.11 0.96
C PHE A 91 0.30 -16.10 0.45
N SER A 92 0.63 -16.87 -0.57
CA SER A 92 -0.31 -17.84 -1.17
C SER A 92 -0.74 -18.90 -0.18
N ASP A 93 0.20 -19.42 0.61
CA ASP A 93 -0.07 -20.45 1.62
C ASP A 93 -0.95 -19.90 2.74
N VAL A 94 -0.66 -18.70 3.24
CA VAL A 94 -1.44 -18.06 4.29
C VAL A 94 -2.87 -17.80 3.80
N ARG A 95 -3.01 -17.24 2.61
CA ARG A 95 -4.31 -16.97 2.00
C ARG A 95 -5.14 -18.24 1.87
N LEU A 96 -4.53 -19.31 1.37
CA LEU A 96 -5.21 -20.59 1.20
C LEU A 96 -5.70 -21.15 2.54
N LYS A 97 -4.86 -21.12 3.57
CA LYS A 97 -5.24 -21.58 4.91
C LYS A 97 -6.37 -20.75 5.50
N MET A 98 -6.38 -19.45 5.25
CA MET A 98 -7.46 -18.58 5.70
C MET A 98 -8.77 -18.89 4.98
N GLU A 99 -8.72 -19.18 3.69
CA GLU A 99 -9.91 -19.62 2.93
C GLU A 99 -10.45 -20.94 3.47
N GLU A 100 -9.58 -21.90 3.78
CA GLU A 100 -9.98 -23.17 4.37
C GLU A 100 -10.61 -23.02 5.75
N ALA A 101 -10.18 -22.01 6.50
CA ALA A 101 -10.75 -21.70 7.82
C ALA A 101 -12.08 -20.94 7.72
N GLY A 102 -12.50 -20.57 6.51
CA GLY A 102 -13.75 -19.86 6.29
C GLY A 102 -13.69 -18.38 6.61
N ILE A 103 -12.50 -17.79 6.61
CA ILE A 103 -12.32 -16.37 6.90
C ILE A 103 -12.60 -15.54 5.65
N PRO A 104 -13.58 -14.60 5.70
CA PRO A 104 -13.84 -13.73 4.55
C PRO A 104 -12.75 -12.69 4.38
N MET A 105 -12.28 -12.49 3.16
CA MET A 105 -11.23 -11.53 2.84
C MET A 105 -11.76 -10.47 1.87
N VAL A 106 -11.66 -9.20 2.25
CA VAL A 106 -12.06 -8.07 1.39
C VAL A 106 -11.05 -7.92 0.25
N SER A 107 -9.77 -8.02 0.60
CA SER A 107 -8.70 -7.99 -0.41
C SER A 107 -7.53 -8.85 0.05
N ALA A 108 -6.78 -9.35 -0.91
CA ALA A 108 -5.57 -10.13 -0.66
C ALA A 108 -4.61 -9.90 -1.82
N GLU A 109 -3.46 -9.28 -1.56
CA GLU A 109 -2.49 -8.95 -2.61
C GLU A 109 -1.09 -8.80 -2.02
N VAL A 110 -0.09 -8.97 -2.87
CA VAL A 110 1.29 -8.61 -2.54
C VAL A 110 1.48 -7.15 -2.94
N THR A 111 1.93 -6.33 -2.00
CA THR A 111 2.03 -4.88 -2.19
C THR A 111 3.27 -4.33 -1.48
N MET A 112 3.56 -3.06 -1.72
CA MET A 112 4.67 -2.36 -1.08
C MET A 112 4.17 -1.65 0.18
N ILE A 113 4.74 -1.99 1.32
CA ILE A 113 4.36 -1.42 2.61
C ILE A 113 5.50 -0.54 3.11
N PRO A 114 5.27 0.73 3.45
CA PRO A 114 6.32 1.58 3.97
C PRO A 114 6.76 1.12 5.36
N GLN A 115 8.06 1.19 5.61
CA GLN A 115 8.63 0.82 6.91
C GLN A 115 8.22 1.80 8.01
N THR A 116 8.06 3.07 7.65
CA THR A 116 7.67 4.14 8.56
C THR A 116 6.75 5.09 7.81
N TYR A 117 5.70 5.56 8.48
CA TYR A 117 4.79 6.54 7.91
C TYR A 117 5.21 7.95 8.27
N VAL A 118 4.90 8.91 7.38
CA VAL A 118 5.18 10.33 7.57
C VAL A 118 3.86 11.06 7.82
N ASP A 119 3.82 11.83 8.90
CA ASP A 119 2.69 12.69 9.21
C ASP A 119 2.89 14.08 8.59
N LEU A 120 1.89 14.57 7.88
CA LEU A 120 1.90 15.92 7.33
C LEU A 120 0.97 16.80 8.16
N THR A 121 1.51 17.85 8.74
CA THR A 121 0.75 18.76 9.60
C THR A 121 0.41 20.09 8.93
N LYS A 122 1.19 20.47 7.92
CA LYS A 122 0.95 21.71 7.17
C LYS A 122 -0.11 21.48 6.12
N GLU A 123 -1.10 22.33 6.09
CA GLU A 123 -2.19 22.28 5.11
C GLU A 123 -1.66 22.36 3.67
N GLU A 124 -0.65 23.18 3.43
CA GLU A 124 -0.01 23.31 2.11
C GLU A 124 0.62 21.99 1.67
N ASP A 125 1.31 21.30 2.55
CA ASP A 125 1.93 20.00 2.24
C ASP A 125 0.89 18.94 1.93
N ILE A 126 -0.20 18.92 2.69
CA ILE A 126 -1.33 17.99 2.45
C ILE A 126 -1.97 18.26 1.09
N LYS A 127 -2.19 19.50 0.75
CA LYS A 127 -2.75 19.88 -0.56
C LYS A 127 -1.82 19.48 -1.71
N ASN A 128 -0.52 19.66 -1.53
CA ASN A 128 0.47 19.33 -2.56
C ASN A 128 0.55 17.83 -2.82
N ILE A 129 0.59 17.00 -1.77
CA ILE A 129 0.62 15.56 -1.95
C ILE A 129 -0.69 15.04 -2.52
N GLN A 130 -1.81 15.56 -2.04
CA GLN A 130 -3.12 15.19 -2.56
C GLN A 130 -3.21 15.49 -4.06
N LYS A 131 -2.73 16.65 -4.49
CA LYS A 131 -2.70 17.04 -5.89
C LYS A 131 -1.84 16.10 -6.72
N THR A 132 -0.66 15.72 -6.21
CA THR A 132 0.21 14.77 -6.87
C THR A 132 -0.47 13.40 -7.03
N LEU A 133 -1.09 12.89 -5.97
CA LEU A 133 -1.78 11.61 -5.99
C LEU A 133 -2.98 11.64 -6.96
N ASP A 134 -3.74 12.72 -6.97
CA ASP A 134 -4.90 12.88 -7.86
C ASP A 134 -4.46 12.88 -9.33
N LEU A 135 -3.37 13.57 -9.65
CA LEU A 135 -2.86 13.64 -11.01
C LEU A 135 -2.31 12.27 -11.47
N LEU A 136 -1.67 11.53 -10.57
CA LEU A 136 -1.20 10.18 -10.87
C LEU A 136 -2.37 9.22 -11.09
N ASP A 137 -3.43 9.36 -10.29
CA ASP A 137 -4.63 8.53 -10.41
C ASP A 137 -5.35 8.76 -11.75
N GLU A 138 -5.29 9.98 -12.28
CA GLU A 138 -5.87 10.33 -13.58
C GLU A 138 -5.07 9.81 -14.77
N ASP A 139 -3.82 9.40 -14.58
CA ASP A 139 -2.96 8.92 -15.66
C ASP A 139 -3.27 7.43 -15.94
N ASP A 140 -3.73 7.14 -17.14
CA ASP A 140 -4.11 5.78 -17.57
C ASP A 140 -2.92 4.81 -17.56
N ASP A 141 -1.71 5.31 -17.71
CA ASP A 141 -0.49 4.48 -17.72
C ASP A 141 -0.04 4.10 -16.30
N VAL A 142 -0.50 4.80 -15.27
CA VAL A 142 -0.15 4.52 -13.88
C VAL A 142 -1.05 3.41 -13.36
N GLN A 143 -0.44 2.29 -12.93
CA GLN A 143 -1.17 1.16 -12.36
C GLN A 143 -1.31 1.24 -10.85
N ASP A 144 -0.20 1.47 -10.16
CA ASP A 144 -0.16 1.50 -8.71
C ASP A 144 0.66 2.67 -8.22
N VAL A 145 0.23 3.24 -7.10
CA VAL A 145 0.95 4.31 -6.41
C VAL A 145 1.09 3.90 -4.95
N TYR A 146 2.32 3.87 -4.45
CA TYR A 146 2.62 3.57 -3.06
C TYR A 146 3.25 4.78 -2.41
N HIS A 147 2.86 5.09 -1.18
CA HIS A 147 3.43 6.23 -0.46
C HIS A 147 3.47 5.96 1.03
N ASN A 148 4.25 6.76 1.75
CA ASN A 148 4.40 6.66 3.19
C ASN A 148 3.70 7.79 3.96
N TRP A 149 2.81 8.52 3.31
CA TRP A 149 2.00 9.54 3.99
C TRP A 149 0.92 8.86 4.84
N ASN A 150 0.89 9.20 6.12
CA ASN A 150 -0.14 8.71 7.03
C ASN A 150 -1.38 9.61 6.92
N GLU A 151 -2.33 9.16 6.11
CA GLU A 151 -3.57 9.89 5.86
C GLU A 151 -4.45 10.00 7.09
#